data_842e3a12edf1455de5eebf20467355b6
#
_entry.id   842e3a12edf1455de5eebf20467355b6
#
_cell.length_a   1.000
_cell.length_b   1.000
_cell.length_c   1.000
_cell.angle_alpha   90.00
_cell.angle_beta   90.00
_cell.angle_gamma   90.00
#
_symmetry.space_group_name_H-M   'P 1'
#
loop_
_entity.id
_entity.type
_entity.pdbx_description
1 polymer ?
#
loop_
_entity_poly.entity_id
_entity_poly.type
_entity_poly.pdbx_seq_one_letter_code
_entity_poly.pdbx_strand_id
1 'polypeptide(L)'
;MNSLKILDVFIGGKCNLACYQCDTRSDVIRTDEYDQDINTILQSIRLAQKHFQIDTYSMLGGEPLLYLPKIKEIVNFIKSSDPTARIVIPTNGTLLNKHKTELADLLLNYDVSLYVCNHFAGFKDARLSDKVVESALDFSKELNLIEYSTTEFNKKISGIDITKRTEHFTEQEHVFTNGKIDLWIRNQKEFHSHYYRNNGVPKPFISGNPEESYRQGCCSPICSFLFDSKLYKCAALGTLERFLKSYNLLNDLDWQKYLSYRPLDLTTATPEDIADFSNTKFSAKPECDMCPSSNEYVFVKTEEKVIKFYKEVQ
;
A
#
# COMPACT_ATOMS: atom_id res chain seq x y z
N MET A 1 18.73 -2.16 -17.42
CA MET A 1 17.51 -1.38 -17.20
C MET A 1 17.27 -1.36 -15.71
N ASN A 2 16.95 -0.21 -15.13
CA ASN A 2 16.60 -0.11 -13.72
C ASN A 2 15.29 -0.87 -13.46
N SER A 3 15.15 -1.51 -12.28
CA SER A 3 13.96 -2.29 -11.97
C SER A 3 13.27 -1.83 -10.68
N LEU A 4 11.94 -1.94 -10.68
CA LEU A 4 11.10 -1.81 -9.50
C LEU A 4 10.43 -3.15 -9.23
N LYS A 5 10.59 -3.65 -8.02
CA LYS A 5 9.98 -4.92 -7.62
C LYS A 5 8.47 -4.80 -7.49
N ILE A 6 8.02 -3.77 -6.78
CA ILE A 6 6.60 -3.40 -6.69
C ILE A 6 6.49 -1.90 -6.91
N LEU A 7 5.57 -1.51 -7.78
CA LEU A 7 5.14 -0.13 -7.96
C LEU A 7 3.74 0.02 -7.37
N ASP A 8 3.65 0.67 -6.21
CA ASP A 8 2.39 1.06 -5.61
C ASP A 8 1.82 2.26 -6.35
N VAL A 9 0.78 2.05 -7.13
CA VAL A 9 0.08 3.09 -7.89
C VAL A 9 -1.04 3.66 -7.03
N PHE A 10 -0.95 4.92 -6.64
CA PHE A 10 -2.00 5.57 -5.87
C PHE A 10 -3.18 5.94 -6.76
N ILE A 11 -4.35 5.35 -6.49
CA ILE A 11 -5.55 5.47 -7.32
C ILE A 11 -6.60 6.42 -6.78
N GLY A 12 -6.52 6.77 -5.49
CA GLY A 12 -7.42 7.72 -4.82
C GLY A 12 -7.43 7.54 -3.31
N GLY A 13 -7.92 8.55 -2.59
CA GLY A 13 -7.87 8.63 -1.13
C GLY A 13 -9.11 8.08 -0.40
N LYS A 14 -10.24 7.86 -1.10
CA LYS A 14 -11.48 7.39 -0.46
C LYS A 14 -11.32 6.00 0.14
N CYS A 15 -11.77 5.84 1.38
CA CYS A 15 -11.83 4.57 2.08
C CYS A 15 -13.10 4.50 2.91
N ASN A 16 -13.70 3.33 3.02
CA ASN A 16 -14.83 3.09 3.92
C ASN A 16 -14.40 2.83 5.37
N LEU A 17 -13.08 2.77 5.62
CA LEU A 17 -12.48 2.74 6.96
C LEU A 17 -11.67 4.00 7.22
N ALA A 18 -11.43 4.31 8.50
CA ALA A 18 -10.50 5.33 8.96
C ALA A 18 -9.54 4.72 9.97
N CYS A 19 -8.57 4.01 9.45
CA CYS A 19 -7.56 3.38 10.28
C CYS A 19 -6.55 4.44 10.73
N TYR A 20 -6.41 4.61 12.05
CA TYR A 20 -5.35 5.45 12.60
C TYR A 20 -3.98 4.89 12.22
N GLN A 21 -3.06 5.73 11.78
CA GLN A 21 -1.77 5.32 11.21
C GLN A 21 -1.86 4.59 9.86
N CYS A 22 -2.89 4.84 9.08
CA CYS A 22 -2.95 4.37 7.70
C CYS A 22 -1.76 4.90 6.89
N ASP A 23 -1.04 4.02 6.19
CA ASP A 23 0.17 4.38 5.41
C ASP A 23 -0.15 5.39 4.31
N THR A 24 -1.33 5.29 3.70
CA THR A 24 -1.82 6.24 2.69
C THR A 24 -2.58 7.42 3.30
N ARG A 25 -2.70 7.47 4.64
CA ARG A 25 -3.39 8.52 5.39
C ARG A 25 -4.85 8.76 4.98
N SER A 26 -5.51 7.71 4.51
CA SER A 26 -6.91 7.76 4.06
C SER A 26 -7.91 8.06 5.17
N ASP A 27 -7.48 8.02 6.43
CA ASP A 27 -8.26 8.53 7.56
C ASP A 27 -8.39 10.08 7.55
N VAL A 28 -7.54 10.77 6.79
CA VAL A 28 -7.48 12.23 6.69
C VAL A 28 -7.65 12.72 5.25
N ILE A 29 -6.86 12.20 4.30
CA ILE A 29 -6.82 12.64 2.90
C ILE A 29 -7.86 11.89 2.04
N ARG A 30 -9.10 11.90 2.43
CA ARG A 30 -10.18 11.11 1.83
C ARG A 30 -11.15 11.89 0.95
N THR A 31 -10.86 13.16 0.71
CA THR A 31 -11.70 14.03 -0.10
C THR A 31 -11.39 13.87 -1.59
N ASP A 32 -12.33 14.27 -2.45
CA ASP A 32 -12.17 14.26 -3.91
C ASP A 32 -10.96 15.08 -4.39
N GLU A 33 -10.51 16.06 -3.60
CA GLU A 33 -9.30 16.86 -3.87
C GLU A 33 -8.04 15.99 -4.02
N TYR A 34 -8.02 14.80 -3.41
CA TYR A 34 -6.88 13.88 -3.46
C TYR A 34 -7.10 12.70 -4.41
N ASP A 35 -8.24 12.65 -5.08
CA ASP A 35 -8.47 11.67 -6.12
C ASP A 35 -7.74 12.10 -7.39
N GLN A 36 -6.91 11.21 -7.91
CA GLN A 36 -6.31 11.44 -9.21
C GLN A 36 -7.31 11.12 -10.33
N ASP A 37 -7.31 11.96 -11.35
CA ASP A 37 -7.96 11.63 -12.60
C ASP A 37 -7.25 10.47 -13.30
N ILE A 38 -8.00 9.66 -14.04
CA ILE A 38 -7.49 8.45 -14.68
C ILE A 38 -6.35 8.74 -15.68
N ASN A 39 -6.43 9.83 -16.45
CA ASN A 39 -5.41 10.16 -17.43
C ASN A 39 -4.08 10.50 -16.76
N THR A 40 -4.12 11.18 -15.62
CA THR A 40 -2.94 11.47 -14.79
C THR A 40 -2.29 10.17 -14.29
N ILE A 41 -3.08 9.19 -13.84
CA ILE A 41 -2.57 7.89 -13.40
C ILE A 41 -1.93 7.14 -14.56
N LEU A 42 -2.62 7.04 -15.70
CA LEU A 42 -2.10 6.33 -16.88
C LEU A 42 -0.84 6.98 -17.42
N GLN A 43 -0.77 8.31 -17.43
CA GLN A 43 0.43 9.05 -17.80
C GLN A 43 1.59 8.76 -16.83
N SER A 44 1.32 8.75 -15.54
CA SER A 44 2.33 8.44 -14.51
C SER A 44 2.90 7.03 -14.69
N ILE A 45 2.03 6.03 -14.96
CA ILE A 45 2.45 4.67 -15.24
C ILE A 45 3.30 4.60 -16.51
N ARG A 46 2.88 5.27 -17.59
CA ARG A 46 3.64 5.33 -18.84
C ARG A 46 5.05 5.92 -18.64
N LEU A 47 5.16 6.98 -17.86
CA LEU A 47 6.45 7.58 -17.52
C LEU A 47 7.31 6.63 -16.68
N ALA A 48 6.74 5.92 -15.71
CA ALA A 48 7.47 4.92 -14.94
C ALA A 48 7.97 3.76 -15.83
N GLN A 49 7.14 3.24 -16.72
CA GLN A 49 7.50 2.18 -17.68
C GLN A 49 8.61 2.60 -18.65
N LYS A 50 8.71 3.88 -18.97
CA LYS A 50 9.80 4.41 -19.83
C LYS A 50 11.17 4.26 -19.18
N HIS A 51 11.25 4.33 -17.86
CA HIS A 51 12.50 4.40 -17.11
C HIS A 51 12.83 3.12 -16.33
N PHE A 52 11.81 2.32 -16.00
CA PHE A 52 11.94 1.15 -15.16
C PHE A 52 11.25 -0.08 -15.77
N GLN A 53 11.86 -1.23 -15.58
CA GLN A 53 11.16 -2.50 -15.65
C GLN A 53 10.40 -2.71 -14.33
N ILE A 54 9.11 -2.98 -14.39
CA ILE A 54 8.25 -3.10 -13.22
C ILE A 54 7.75 -4.55 -13.12
N ASP A 55 8.12 -5.24 -12.05
CA ASP A 55 7.75 -6.64 -11.88
C ASP A 55 6.29 -6.79 -11.44
N THR A 56 5.82 -5.91 -10.55
CA THR A 56 4.45 -5.98 -10.00
C THR A 56 3.89 -4.58 -9.82
N TYR A 57 2.66 -4.37 -10.25
CA TYR A 57 1.87 -3.18 -9.96
C TYR A 57 0.89 -3.48 -8.82
N SER A 58 0.87 -2.63 -7.80
CA SER A 58 -0.08 -2.71 -6.69
C SER A 58 -1.03 -1.52 -6.75
N MET A 59 -2.35 -1.76 -6.79
CA MET A 59 -3.37 -0.71 -6.86
C MET A 59 -3.63 -0.17 -5.46
N LEU A 60 -2.79 0.75 -5.01
CA LEU A 60 -2.84 1.29 -3.66
C LEU A 60 -3.71 2.55 -3.59
N GLY A 61 -4.38 2.74 -2.45
CA GLY A 61 -5.21 3.93 -2.22
C GLY A 61 -5.79 3.92 -0.82
N GLY A 62 -6.99 4.44 -0.68
CA GLY A 62 -7.83 4.19 0.48
C GLY A 62 -8.35 2.75 0.45
N GLU A 63 -9.56 2.56 -0.06
CA GLU A 63 -10.08 1.22 -0.38
C GLU A 63 -10.20 1.06 -1.89
N PRO A 64 -9.35 0.24 -2.52
CA PRO A 64 -9.33 0.08 -3.98
C PRO A 64 -10.67 -0.37 -4.58
N LEU A 65 -11.45 -1.19 -3.89
CA LEU A 65 -12.74 -1.65 -4.43
C LEU A 65 -13.79 -0.54 -4.59
N LEU A 66 -13.56 0.65 -4.01
CA LEU A 66 -14.37 1.85 -4.29
C LEU A 66 -14.05 2.45 -5.67
N TYR A 67 -12.95 2.05 -6.29
CA TYR A 67 -12.45 2.57 -7.57
C TYR A 67 -12.42 1.49 -8.66
N LEU A 68 -13.23 0.45 -8.54
CA LEU A 68 -13.16 -0.72 -9.44
C LEU A 68 -13.23 -0.35 -10.93
N PRO A 69 -14.10 0.59 -11.40
CA PRO A 69 -14.07 1.03 -12.79
C PRO A 69 -12.71 1.62 -13.22
N LYS A 70 -12.12 2.47 -12.36
CA LYS A 70 -10.80 3.07 -12.60
C LYS A 70 -9.70 2.01 -12.64
N ILE A 71 -9.73 1.04 -11.73
CA ILE A 71 -8.80 -0.11 -11.71
C ILE A 71 -8.87 -0.89 -13.00
N LYS A 72 -10.07 -1.16 -13.53
CA LYS A 72 -10.25 -1.86 -14.79
C LYS A 72 -9.57 -1.16 -15.96
N GLU A 73 -9.65 0.16 -16.04
CA GLU A 73 -8.95 0.94 -17.05
C GLU A 73 -7.42 0.87 -16.88
N ILE A 74 -6.92 0.96 -15.65
CA ILE A 74 -5.48 0.84 -15.34
C ILE A 74 -4.98 -0.55 -15.71
N VAL A 75 -5.70 -1.60 -15.33
CA VAL A 75 -5.34 -3.00 -15.65
C VAL A 75 -5.29 -3.21 -17.17
N ASN A 76 -6.31 -2.75 -17.91
CA ASN A 76 -6.32 -2.79 -19.36
C ASN A 76 -5.09 -2.09 -19.97
N PHE A 77 -4.76 -0.90 -19.47
CA PHE A 77 -3.60 -0.14 -19.94
C PHE A 77 -2.28 -0.89 -19.70
N ILE A 78 -2.07 -1.38 -18.47
CA ILE A 78 -0.85 -2.12 -18.11
C ILE A 78 -0.74 -3.38 -18.96
N LYS A 79 -1.78 -4.20 -19.03
CA LYS A 79 -1.78 -5.47 -19.77
C LYS A 79 -1.64 -5.29 -21.29
N SER A 80 -2.06 -4.15 -21.83
CA SER A 80 -1.84 -3.81 -23.24
C SER A 80 -0.37 -3.45 -23.54
N SER A 81 0.34 -2.87 -22.58
CA SER A 81 1.76 -2.50 -22.72
C SER A 81 2.71 -3.62 -22.27
N ASP A 82 2.30 -4.38 -21.25
CA ASP A 82 3.04 -5.54 -20.72
C ASP A 82 2.06 -6.64 -20.29
N PRO A 83 1.74 -7.59 -21.17
CA PRO A 83 0.83 -8.70 -20.86
C PRO A 83 1.32 -9.61 -19.72
N THR A 84 2.62 -9.60 -19.42
CA THR A 84 3.23 -10.43 -18.38
C THR A 84 3.28 -9.75 -17.02
N ALA A 85 3.00 -8.45 -16.96
CA ALA A 85 3.01 -7.68 -15.71
C ALA A 85 2.10 -8.33 -14.65
N ARG A 86 2.61 -8.49 -13.45
CA ARG A 86 1.81 -8.90 -12.31
C ARG A 86 1.06 -7.70 -11.75
N ILE A 87 -0.22 -7.90 -11.44
CA ILE A 87 -1.05 -6.85 -10.85
C ILE A 87 -1.69 -7.41 -9.58
N VAL A 88 -1.67 -6.60 -8.52
CA VAL A 88 -2.23 -6.94 -7.21
C VAL A 88 -3.18 -5.84 -6.77
N ILE A 89 -4.34 -6.23 -6.26
CA ILE A 89 -5.30 -5.31 -5.64
C ILE A 89 -5.32 -5.59 -4.13
N PRO A 90 -4.68 -4.76 -3.29
CA PRO A 90 -4.89 -4.83 -1.84
C PRO A 90 -6.28 -4.28 -1.49
N THR A 91 -6.97 -4.91 -0.55
CA THR A 91 -8.29 -4.48 -0.08
C THR A 91 -8.47 -4.78 1.40
N ASN A 92 -9.26 -3.98 2.11
CA ASN A 92 -9.66 -4.30 3.48
C ASN A 92 -10.72 -5.43 3.57
N GLY A 93 -11.17 -5.94 2.43
CA GLY A 93 -12.07 -7.08 2.31
C GLY A 93 -13.55 -6.81 2.60
N THR A 94 -13.90 -5.64 3.13
CA THR A 94 -15.29 -5.34 3.55
C THR A 94 -16.28 -5.21 2.39
N LEU A 95 -15.78 -4.95 1.19
CA LEU A 95 -16.58 -4.74 -0.02
C LEU A 95 -16.56 -5.93 -0.99
N LEU A 96 -15.91 -7.05 -0.62
CA LEU A 96 -15.80 -8.22 -1.51
C LEU A 96 -17.15 -8.70 -2.02
N ASN A 97 -18.11 -8.93 -1.12
CA ASN A 97 -19.43 -9.42 -1.49
C ASN A 97 -20.22 -8.44 -2.38
N LYS A 98 -20.00 -7.12 -2.21
CA LYS A 98 -20.65 -6.09 -3.01
C LYS A 98 -20.17 -6.09 -4.46
N HIS A 99 -18.91 -6.35 -4.69
CA HIS A 99 -18.26 -6.27 -6.01
C HIS A 99 -17.85 -7.63 -6.57
N LYS A 100 -18.38 -8.71 -6.01
CA LYS A 100 -17.96 -10.08 -6.23
C LYS A 100 -17.85 -10.46 -7.72
N THR A 101 -18.92 -10.24 -8.49
CA THR A 101 -18.98 -10.60 -9.91
C THR A 101 -17.99 -9.80 -10.76
N GLU A 102 -18.00 -8.46 -10.60
CA GLU A 102 -17.12 -7.59 -11.37
C GLU A 102 -15.64 -7.83 -11.05
N LEU A 103 -15.36 -8.13 -9.77
CA LEU A 103 -14.01 -8.44 -9.31
C LEU A 103 -13.56 -9.81 -9.85
N ALA A 104 -14.42 -10.83 -9.82
CA ALA A 104 -14.11 -12.14 -10.40
C ALA A 104 -13.76 -12.03 -11.88
N ASP A 105 -14.57 -11.30 -12.66
CA ASP A 105 -14.32 -11.05 -14.08
C ASP A 105 -12.96 -10.38 -14.30
N LEU A 106 -12.64 -9.37 -13.49
CA LEU A 106 -11.36 -8.67 -13.59
C LEU A 106 -10.17 -9.59 -13.27
N LEU A 107 -10.25 -10.36 -12.17
CA LEU A 107 -9.17 -11.23 -11.74
C LEU A 107 -8.89 -12.33 -12.78
N LEU A 108 -9.95 -13.00 -13.27
CA LEU A 108 -9.83 -14.14 -14.19
C LEU A 108 -9.43 -13.72 -15.59
N ASN A 109 -9.95 -12.60 -16.12
CA ASN A 109 -9.68 -12.18 -17.50
C ASN A 109 -8.30 -11.53 -17.68
N TYR A 110 -7.71 -10.99 -16.60
CA TYR A 110 -6.45 -10.25 -16.67
C TYR A 110 -5.33 -10.84 -15.81
N ASP A 111 -5.51 -12.02 -15.23
CA ASP A 111 -4.53 -12.62 -14.30
C ASP A 111 -4.11 -11.63 -13.19
N VAL A 112 -5.10 -11.02 -12.52
CA VAL A 112 -4.89 -10.08 -11.42
C VAL A 112 -5.04 -10.81 -10.09
N SER A 113 -4.13 -10.57 -9.16
CA SER A 113 -4.15 -11.16 -7.81
C SER A 113 -4.84 -10.24 -6.80
N LEU A 114 -5.38 -10.82 -5.74
CA LEU A 114 -6.08 -10.10 -4.67
C LEU A 114 -5.37 -10.29 -3.33
N TYR A 115 -5.15 -9.19 -2.61
CA TYR A 115 -4.58 -9.20 -1.28
C TYR A 115 -5.57 -8.64 -0.26
N VAL A 116 -6.11 -9.51 0.61
CA VAL A 116 -7.09 -9.14 1.62
C VAL A 116 -6.38 -8.84 2.94
N CYS A 117 -6.40 -7.57 3.36
CA CYS A 117 -5.88 -7.12 4.65
C CYS A 117 -7.03 -7.04 5.66
N ASN A 118 -7.16 -8.04 6.50
CA ASN A 118 -8.17 -8.05 7.57
C ASN A 118 -7.74 -7.13 8.72
N HIS A 119 -8.22 -5.90 8.72
CA HIS A 119 -7.90 -4.89 9.75
C HIS A 119 -8.65 -5.11 11.07
N PHE A 120 -9.55 -6.08 11.15
CA PHE A 120 -10.37 -6.35 12.34
C PHE A 120 -9.81 -7.47 13.22
N ALA A 121 -8.68 -8.07 12.85
CA ALA A 121 -8.08 -9.21 13.54
C ALA A 121 -7.69 -8.93 15.00
N GLY A 122 -7.50 -7.65 15.38
CA GLY A 122 -7.25 -7.23 16.76
C GLY A 122 -8.49 -6.86 17.58
N PHE A 123 -9.70 -6.95 16.99
CA PHE A 123 -10.94 -6.61 17.69
C PHE A 123 -11.31 -7.65 18.73
N LYS A 124 -11.89 -7.20 19.86
CA LYS A 124 -12.45 -8.11 20.87
C LYS A 124 -13.66 -8.86 20.35
N ASP A 125 -14.46 -8.21 19.51
CA ASP A 125 -15.57 -8.82 18.79
C ASP A 125 -15.08 -9.33 17.43
N ALA A 126 -14.94 -10.64 17.32
CA ALA A 126 -14.41 -11.27 16.11
C ALA A 126 -15.36 -11.23 14.91
N ARG A 127 -16.65 -10.89 15.08
CA ARG A 127 -17.67 -10.98 14.01
C ARG A 127 -17.29 -10.26 12.72
N LEU A 128 -16.64 -9.10 12.80
CA LEU A 128 -16.20 -8.37 11.60
C LEU A 128 -14.99 -9.03 10.95
N SER A 129 -14.06 -9.50 11.76
CA SER A 129 -12.90 -10.27 11.30
C SER A 129 -13.35 -11.54 10.58
N ASP A 130 -14.22 -12.34 11.25
CA ASP A 130 -14.75 -13.58 10.70
C ASP A 130 -15.48 -13.33 9.38
N LYS A 131 -16.32 -12.30 9.32
CA LYS A 131 -17.04 -11.94 8.10
C LYS A 131 -16.11 -11.61 6.93
N VAL A 132 -15.00 -10.91 7.16
CA VAL A 132 -14.01 -10.61 6.11
C VAL A 132 -13.32 -11.88 5.64
N VAL A 133 -12.88 -12.73 6.58
CA VAL A 133 -12.23 -14.00 6.26
C VAL A 133 -13.18 -14.93 5.53
N GLU A 134 -14.40 -15.14 6.01
CA GLU A 134 -15.42 -15.97 5.35
C GLU A 134 -15.71 -15.48 3.93
N SER A 135 -15.89 -14.17 3.75
CA SER A 135 -16.13 -13.58 2.42
C SER A 135 -14.97 -13.86 1.46
N ALA A 136 -13.74 -13.80 1.93
CA ALA A 136 -12.57 -14.10 1.11
C ALA A 136 -12.41 -15.60 0.81
N LEU A 137 -12.70 -16.47 1.79
CA LEU A 137 -12.71 -17.91 1.62
C LEU A 137 -13.79 -18.36 0.62
N ASP A 138 -14.98 -17.79 0.69
CA ASP A 138 -16.05 -18.10 -0.27
C ASP A 138 -15.71 -17.58 -1.67
N PHE A 139 -15.08 -16.41 -1.76
CA PHE A 139 -14.62 -15.86 -3.02
C PHE A 139 -13.50 -16.72 -3.64
N SER A 140 -12.57 -17.27 -2.85
CA SER A 140 -11.54 -18.18 -3.35
C SER A 140 -12.12 -19.47 -3.98
N LYS A 141 -13.19 -20.02 -3.35
CA LYS A 141 -13.91 -21.19 -3.89
C LYS A 141 -14.57 -20.89 -5.22
N GLU A 142 -15.23 -19.74 -5.37
CA GLU A 142 -15.86 -19.34 -6.64
C GLU A 142 -14.84 -19.14 -7.77
N LEU A 143 -13.67 -18.66 -7.44
CA LEU A 143 -12.56 -18.54 -8.39
C LEU A 143 -11.86 -19.88 -8.67
N ASN A 144 -12.32 -20.98 -8.05
CA ASN A 144 -11.69 -22.32 -8.13
C ASN A 144 -10.20 -22.27 -7.76
N LEU A 145 -9.84 -21.50 -6.75
CA LEU A 145 -8.47 -21.45 -6.23
C LEU A 145 -8.25 -22.58 -5.23
N ILE A 146 -7.03 -23.11 -5.22
CA ILE A 146 -6.59 -24.18 -4.31
C ILE A 146 -5.73 -23.56 -3.22
N GLU A 147 -5.96 -23.96 -1.98
CA GLU A 147 -5.14 -23.51 -0.86
C GLU A 147 -3.69 -24.01 -1.03
N TYR A 148 -2.76 -23.09 -0.80
CA TYR A 148 -1.34 -23.31 -0.99
C TYR A 148 -0.58 -23.03 0.32
N SER A 149 0.53 -23.72 0.53
CA SER A 149 1.37 -23.52 1.70
C SER A 149 1.89 -22.09 1.77
N THR A 150 1.60 -21.40 2.89
CA THR A 150 2.10 -20.03 3.13
C THR A 150 3.62 -19.97 3.12
N THR A 151 4.30 -21.02 3.60
CA THR A 151 5.77 -21.12 3.59
C THR A 151 6.33 -21.18 2.16
N GLU A 152 5.72 -21.97 1.30
CA GLU A 152 6.14 -22.10 -0.12
C GLU A 152 5.81 -20.83 -0.90
N PHE A 153 4.67 -20.20 -0.62
CA PHE A 153 4.28 -18.93 -1.22
C PHE A 153 5.27 -17.82 -0.88
N ASN A 154 5.65 -17.69 0.38
CA ASN A 154 6.64 -16.73 0.84
C ASN A 154 7.99 -16.91 0.13
N LYS A 155 8.44 -18.15 -0.07
CA LYS A 155 9.63 -18.45 -0.86
C LYS A 155 9.49 -18.01 -2.32
N LYS A 156 8.32 -18.19 -2.91
CA LYS A 156 8.04 -17.87 -4.33
C LYS A 156 7.98 -16.35 -4.58
N ILE A 157 7.35 -15.58 -3.68
CA ILE A 157 7.25 -14.12 -3.83
C ILE A 157 8.58 -13.45 -3.50
N SER A 158 9.29 -13.99 -2.54
CA SER A 158 10.32 -13.20 -1.89
C SER A 158 11.61 -13.16 -2.67
N GLY A 159 12.04 -14.01 -3.47
CA GLY A 159 13.39 -13.83 -3.98
C GLY A 159 14.25 -12.85 -3.14
N ILE A 160 13.62 -12.20 -2.18
CA ILE A 160 14.09 -11.31 -1.11
C ILE A 160 13.70 -12.01 0.18
N ASP A 161 14.66 -12.28 1.04
CA ASP A 161 14.42 -12.91 2.34
C ASP A 161 13.63 -11.94 3.24
N ILE A 162 12.30 -11.91 3.02
CA ILE A 162 11.35 -11.13 3.83
C ILE A 162 11.38 -11.64 5.28
N THR A 163 11.76 -12.90 5.49
CA THR A 163 11.79 -13.52 6.82
C THR A 163 12.70 -12.81 7.81
N LYS A 164 13.76 -12.15 7.35
CA LYS A 164 14.66 -11.38 8.22
C LYS A 164 14.13 -10.00 8.60
N ARG A 165 13.10 -9.48 7.90
CA ARG A 165 12.55 -8.14 8.15
C ARG A 165 11.17 -8.16 8.80
N THR A 166 10.56 -9.31 9.01
CA THR A 166 9.10 -9.37 9.09
C THR A 166 8.56 -10.39 10.08
N GLU A 167 9.16 -10.57 11.24
CA GLU A 167 8.43 -11.27 12.31
C GLU A 167 7.05 -10.63 12.56
N HIS A 168 6.89 -9.34 12.23
CA HIS A 168 5.65 -8.59 12.38
C HIS A 168 4.77 -8.52 11.10
N PHE A 169 5.32 -8.84 9.92
CA PHE A 169 4.58 -8.74 8.63
C PHE A 169 4.13 -10.08 8.05
N THR A 170 4.46 -11.22 8.64
CA THR A 170 4.42 -12.54 7.98
C THR A 170 3.26 -13.45 8.37
N GLU A 171 2.36 -13.06 9.19
CA GLU A 171 1.17 -13.89 9.42
C GLU A 171 0.17 -13.75 8.28
N GLN A 172 0.50 -14.32 7.12
CA GLN A 172 -0.51 -14.66 6.13
C GLN A 172 -1.21 -15.91 6.64
N GLU A 173 -2.52 -15.82 6.84
CA GLU A 173 -3.27 -16.95 7.38
C GLU A 173 -3.65 -17.93 6.29
N HIS A 174 -3.99 -17.42 5.08
CA HIS A 174 -4.40 -18.26 3.97
C HIS A 174 -3.83 -17.73 2.65
N VAL A 175 -3.41 -18.64 1.81
CA VAL A 175 -3.00 -18.38 0.42
C VAL A 175 -3.72 -19.36 -0.49
N PHE A 176 -4.35 -18.85 -1.52
CA PHE A 176 -5.04 -19.62 -2.55
C PHE A 176 -4.50 -19.25 -3.91
N THR A 177 -4.33 -20.23 -4.81
CA THR A 177 -3.82 -20.01 -6.15
C THR A 177 -4.40 -21.00 -7.16
N ASN A 178 -4.43 -20.60 -8.44
CA ASN A 178 -4.62 -21.49 -9.57
C ASN A 178 -3.39 -21.50 -10.51
N GLY A 179 -2.25 -20.97 -10.03
CA GLY A 179 -1.01 -20.85 -10.78
C GLY A 179 -0.89 -19.56 -11.61
N LYS A 180 -1.98 -18.83 -11.84
CA LYS A 180 -2.01 -17.55 -12.56
C LYS A 180 -2.32 -16.38 -11.64
N ILE A 181 -3.36 -16.52 -10.85
CA ILE A 181 -3.78 -15.54 -9.85
C ILE A 181 -3.61 -16.11 -8.46
N ASP A 182 -3.30 -15.23 -7.52
CA ASP A 182 -3.20 -15.54 -6.12
C ASP A 182 -4.23 -14.71 -5.35
N LEU A 183 -4.89 -15.32 -4.36
CA LEU A 183 -5.66 -14.64 -3.34
C LEU A 183 -5.01 -14.97 -1.99
N TRP A 184 -4.60 -13.95 -1.25
CA TRP A 184 -4.07 -14.19 0.10
C TRP A 184 -4.74 -13.29 1.11
N ILE A 185 -4.90 -13.83 2.32
CA ILE A 185 -5.54 -13.19 3.45
C ILE A 185 -4.49 -12.99 4.53
N ARG A 186 -4.38 -11.76 5.01
CA ARG A 186 -3.51 -11.40 6.12
C ARG A 186 -4.31 -10.75 7.22
N ASN A 187 -4.10 -11.19 8.45
CA ASN A 187 -4.59 -10.50 9.63
C ASN A 187 -3.66 -9.36 10.02
N GLN A 188 -4.10 -8.13 9.78
CA GLN A 188 -3.38 -6.93 10.17
C GLN A 188 -3.72 -6.59 11.61
N LYS A 189 -2.87 -7.00 12.56
CA LYS A 189 -3.09 -6.76 14.00
C LYS A 189 -2.53 -5.43 14.47
N GLU A 190 -1.64 -4.82 13.70
CA GLU A 190 -0.88 -3.62 14.11
C GLU A 190 -0.57 -2.73 12.91
N PHE A 191 -0.44 -1.41 13.15
CA PHE A 191 -0.01 -0.42 12.17
C PHE A 191 1.31 0.23 12.60
N HIS A 192 2.14 0.57 11.62
CA HIS A 192 3.34 1.39 11.83
C HIS A 192 2.96 2.81 12.26
N SER A 193 3.61 3.33 13.30
CA SER A 193 3.40 4.71 13.74
C SER A 193 4.40 5.64 13.06
N HIS A 194 3.91 6.59 12.26
CA HIS A 194 4.71 7.65 11.66
C HIS A 194 4.58 8.99 12.40
N TYR A 195 3.58 9.11 13.24
CA TYR A 195 3.29 10.30 14.02
C TYR A 195 2.49 9.96 15.27
N TYR A 196 2.47 10.86 16.22
CA TYR A 196 1.55 10.81 17.36
C TYR A 196 0.69 12.07 17.40
N ARG A 197 -0.36 12.07 18.20
CA ARG A 197 -1.22 13.26 18.37
C ARG A 197 -0.96 13.89 19.72
N ASN A 198 -0.56 15.18 19.71
CA ASN A 198 -0.47 16.00 20.90
C ASN A 198 -1.62 17.01 20.87
N ASN A 199 -2.58 16.88 21.80
CA ASN A 199 -3.81 17.68 21.83
C ASN A 199 -4.55 17.71 20.49
N GLY A 200 -4.62 16.57 19.79
CA GLY A 200 -5.28 16.45 18.49
C GLY A 200 -4.42 16.85 17.28
N VAL A 201 -3.28 17.53 17.50
CA VAL A 201 -2.37 17.97 16.45
C VAL A 201 -1.33 16.89 16.17
N PRO A 202 -1.15 16.48 14.89
CA PRO A 202 -0.09 15.54 14.53
C PRO A 202 1.30 16.10 14.76
N LYS A 203 2.16 15.32 15.38
CA LYS A 203 3.59 15.55 15.54
C LYS A 203 4.37 14.37 15.00
N PRO A 204 5.50 14.57 14.31
CA PRO A 204 6.27 13.47 13.76
C PRO A 204 6.76 12.55 14.86
N PHE A 205 6.75 11.27 14.60
CA PHE A 205 7.55 10.36 15.39
C PHE A 205 9.03 10.60 15.04
N ILE A 206 9.88 10.61 16.06
CA ILE A 206 11.33 10.83 15.88
C ILE A 206 12.06 9.66 16.51
N SER A 207 12.54 8.76 15.69
CA SER A 207 13.27 7.58 16.16
C SER A 207 14.70 7.90 16.62
N GLY A 208 15.28 8.99 16.09
CA GLY A 208 16.68 9.35 16.29
C GLY A 208 17.66 8.42 15.57
N ASN A 209 17.18 7.41 14.86
CA ASN A 209 18.01 6.43 14.17
C ASN A 209 17.37 5.96 12.83
N PRO A 210 17.47 6.77 11.77
CA PRO A 210 16.87 6.46 10.48
C PRO A 210 17.40 5.17 9.83
N GLU A 211 18.66 4.79 10.09
CA GLU A 211 19.25 3.54 9.59
C GLU A 211 18.56 2.33 10.23
N GLU A 212 18.33 2.37 11.53
CA GLU A 212 17.68 1.29 12.24
C GLU A 212 16.19 1.20 11.84
N SER A 213 15.49 2.35 11.74
CA SER A 213 14.11 2.42 11.24
C SER A 213 13.98 1.79 9.85
N TYR A 214 14.92 2.10 8.95
CA TYR A 214 14.97 1.51 7.62
C TYR A 214 15.20 -0.01 7.67
N ARG A 215 16.08 -0.49 8.55
CA ARG A 215 16.46 -1.89 8.64
C ARG A 215 15.39 -2.78 9.24
N GLN A 216 14.62 -2.27 10.20
CA GLN A 216 13.70 -3.07 11.01
C GLN A 216 12.34 -3.37 10.36
N GLY A 217 11.90 -2.65 9.36
CA GLY A 217 10.55 -2.94 8.84
C GLY A 217 10.15 -2.15 7.60
N CYS A 218 11.09 -1.42 7.00
CA CYS A 218 10.79 -0.63 5.84
C CYS A 218 10.51 -1.50 4.61
N CYS A 219 9.35 -1.32 3.96
CA CYS A 219 9.02 -1.98 2.70
C CYS A 219 9.63 -1.29 1.47
N SER A 220 10.22 -0.09 1.61
CA SER A 220 10.69 0.72 0.49
C SER A 220 11.76 0.05 -0.42
N PRO A 221 12.59 -0.91 0.04
CA PRO A 221 13.42 -1.68 -0.87
C PRO A 221 12.65 -2.46 -1.91
N ILE A 222 11.41 -2.84 -1.58
CA ILE A 222 10.53 -3.66 -2.42
C ILE A 222 9.49 -2.77 -3.11
N CYS A 223 8.84 -1.88 -2.36
CA CYS A 223 7.74 -1.06 -2.81
C CYS A 223 8.21 0.38 -3.05
N SER A 224 7.93 0.92 -4.24
CA SER A 224 8.05 2.34 -4.54
C SER A 224 6.66 2.90 -4.81
N PHE A 225 6.40 4.13 -4.40
CA PHE A 225 5.06 4.72 -4.46
C PHE A 225 4.98 5.75 -5.59
N LEU A 226 4.04 5.54 -6.52
CA LEU A 226 3.79 6.41 -7.66
C LEU A 226 2.57 7.29 -7.40
N PHE A 227 2.78 8.59 -7.47
CA PHE A 227 1.72 9.57 -7.31
C PHE A 227 2.02 10.84 -8.09
N ASP A 228 1.08 11.28 -8.94
CA ASP A 228 1.16 12.54 -9.71
C ASP A 228 2.48 12.67 -10.49
N SER A 229 2.82 11.65 -11.29
CA SER A 229 4.05 11.53 -12.08
C SER A 229 5.35 11.62 -11.27
N LYS A 230 5.27 11.45 -9.96
CA LYS A 230 6.42 11.43 -9.06
C LYS A 230 6.56 10.07 -8.40
N LEU A 231 7.79 9.62 -8.32
CA LEU A 231 8.14 8.36 -7.66
C LEU A 231 8.75 8.65 -6.29
N TYR A 232 8.08 8.17 -5.27
CA TYR A 232 8.48 8.31 -3.87
C TYR A 232 9.06 7.00 -3.36
N LYS A 233 9.92 7.11 -2.36
CA LYS A 233 10.49 5.95 -1.67
C LYS A 233 9.41 5.09 -0.97
N CYS A 234 8.37 5.72 -0.43
CA CYS A 234 7.26 5.04 0.25
C CYS A 234 5.98 5.88 0.27
N ALA A 235 4.85 5.26 0.57
CA ALA A 235 3.54 5.93 0.65
C ALA A 235 3.49 7.01 1.73
N ALA A 236 4.13 6.79 2.88
CA ALA A 236 4.16 7.76 3.98
C ALA A 236 4.78 9.10 3.57
N LEU A 237 5.85 9.09 2.75
CA LEU A 237 6.44 10.30 2.17
C LEU A 237 5.58 10.86 1.03
N GLY A 238 5.02 10.00 0.20
CA GLY A 238 4.20 10.44 -0.94
C GLY A 238 2.89 11.13 -0.56
N THR A 239 2.36 10.84 0.61
CA THR A 239 1.12 11.44 1.13
C THR A 239 1.34 12.52 2.18
N LEU A 240 2.60 12.74 2.60
CA LEU A 240 2.93 13.61 3.75
C LEU A 240 2.45 15.05 3.58
N GLU A 241 2.79 15.67 2.45
CA GLU A 241 2.44 17.08 2.20
C GLU A 241 0.92 17.32 2.30
N ARG A 242 0.13 16.42 1.72
CA ARG A 242 -1.34 16.49 1.76
C ARG A 242 -1.88 16.31 3.17
N PHE A 243 -1.32 15.35 3.91
CA PHE A 243 -1.64 15.13 5.30
C PHE A 243 -1.38 16.39 6.14
N LEU A 244 -0.24 17.03 5.97
CA LEU A 244 0.11 18.25 6.71
C LEU A 244 -0.74 19.45 6.29
N LYS A 245 -1.08 19.55 5.01
CA LYS A 245 -2.00 20.57 4.49
C LYS A 245 -3.36 20.48 5.17
N SER A 246 -3.90 19.26 5.37
CA SER A 246 -5.18 19.03 6.03
C SER A 246 -5.22 19.51 7.49
N TYR A 247 -4.06 19.67 8.12
CA TYR A 247 -3.91 20.18 9.48
C TYR A 247 -3.33 21.60 9.56
N ASN A 248 -3.08 22.28 8.40
CA ASN A 248 -2.38 23.56 8.31
C ASN A 248 -0.96 23.53 8.91
N LEU A 249 -0.24 22.41 8.76
CA LEU A 249 1.08 22.17 9.35
C LEU A 249 2.24 22.26 8.35
N LEU A 250 2.03 22.77 7.13
CA LEU A 250 3.11 22.88 6.13
C LEU A 250 4.27 23.78 6.58
N ASN A 251 4.02 24.73 7.46
CA ASN A 251 5.04 25.63 8.01
C ASN A 251 5.47 25.26 9.45
N ASP A 252 5.00 24.13 9.99
CA ASP A 252 5.40 23.68 11.33
C ASP A 252 6.84 23.17 11.30
N LEU A 253 7.68 23.68 12.22
CA LEU A 253 9.12 23.40 12.24
C LEU A 253 9.45 21.92 12.48
N ASP A 254 8.60 21.21 13.22
CA ASP A 254 8.82 19.78 13.50
C ASP A 254 8.74 18.93 12.23
N TRP A 255 8.01 19.41 11.20
CA TRP A 255 7.81 18.71 9.95
C TRP A 255 8.75 19.10 8.82
N GLN A 256 9.53 20.20 8.95
CA GLN A 256 10.37 20.72 7.86
C GLN A 256 11.41 19.72 7.39
N LYS A 257 12.01 18.95 8.30
CA LYS A 257 12.95 17.87 7.96
C LYS A 257 12.34 16.88 6.97
N TYR A 258 11.08 16.51 7.15
CA TYR A 258 10.38 15.50 6.34
C TYR A 258 9.85 16.09 5.03
N LEU A 259 9.50 17.37 5.01
CA LEU A 259 9.10 18.12 3.82
C LEU A 259 10.28 18.44 2.89
N SER A 260 11.51 18.28 3.37
CA SER A 260 12.72 18.43 2.53
C SER A 260 12.94 17.26 1.56
N TYR A 261 12.27 16.13 1.75
CA TYR A 261 12.33 15.00 0.83
C TYR A 261 11.97 15.40 -0.60
N ARG A 262 12.77 14.94 -1.55
CA ARG A 262 12.54 15.19 -2.99
C ARG A 262 12.23 13.87 -3.68
N PRO A 263 10.98 13.68 -4.19
CA PRO A 263 10.66 12.56 -5.04
C PRO A 263 11.34 12.67 -6.40
N LEU A 264 11.48 11.56 -7.10
CA LEU A 264 11.88 11.55 -8.49
C LEU A 264 10.70 12.03 -9.36
N ASP A 265 10.83 13.18 -10.00
CA ASP A 265 9.85 13.70 -10.97
C ASP A 265 10.08 13.03 -12.33
N LEU A 266 9.19 12.12 -12.71
CA LEU A 266 9.31 11.33 -13.93
C LEU A 266 9.11 12.17 -15.22
N THR A 267 8.59 13.38 -15.10
CA THR A 267 8.39 14.27 -16.27
C THR A 267 9.68 14.94 -16.72
N THR A 268 10.59 15.15 -15.78
CA THR A 268 11.86 15.89 -16.01
C THR A 268 13.10 15.07 -15.72
N ALA A 269 12.94 13.82 -15.23
CA ALA A 269 14.02 12.97 -14.77
C ALA A 269 15.08 12.72 -15.84
N THR A 270 16.32 12.97 -15.49
CA THR A 270 17.50 12.60 -16.27
C THR A 270 17.92 11.15 -16.01
N PRO A 271 18.78 10.54 -16.84
CA PRO A 271 19.35 9.23 -16.56
C PRO A 271 20.08 9.15 -15.21
N GLU A 272 20.72 10.24 -14.79
CA GLU A 272 21.43 10.37 -13.52
C GLU A 272 20.44 10.35 -12.34
N ASP A 273 19.31 11.06 -12.43
CA ASP A 273 18.26 11.06 -11.42
C ASP A 273 17.64 9.66 -11.24
N ILE A 274 17.42 8.95 -12.34
CA ILE A 274 16.91 7.57 -12.35
C ILE A 274 17.90 6.63 -11.67
N ALA A 275 19.19 6.77 -11.98
CA ALA A 275 20.23 5.96 -11.38
C ALA A 275 20.37 6.25 -9.87
N ASP A 276 20.33 7.53 -9.47
CA ASP A 276 20.37 7.93 -8.06
C ASP A 276 19.19 7.35 -7.29
N PHE A 277 17.97 7.51 -7.79
CA PHE A 277 16.79 6.91 -7.17
C PHE A 277 16.93 5.40 -7.01
N SER A 278 17.37 4.71 -8.06
CA SER A 278 17.54 3.25 -8.05
C SER A 278 18.56 2.77 -7.01
N ASN A 279 19.63 3.53 -6.82
CA ASN A 279 20.69 3.20 -5.85
C ASN A 279 20.27 3.57 -4.42
N THR A 280 19.64 4.72 -4.24
CA THR A 280 19.36 5.29 -2.90
C THR A 280 18.07 4.77 -2.27
N LYS A 281 17.17 4.13 -3.04
CA LYS A 281 15.98 3.49 -2.46
C LYS A 281 16.33 2.36 -1.47
N PHE A 282 17.53 1.76 -1.61
CA PHE A 282 18.03 0.68 -0.74
C PHE A 282 18.80 1.17 0.49
N SER A 283 18.82 2.48 0.75
CA SER A 283 19.45 3.07 1.92
C SER A 283 18.47 3.91 2.72
N ALA A 284 18.78 4.13 3.99
CA ALA A 284 18.01 5.08 4.80
C ALA A 284 18.17 6.50 4.24
N LYS A 285 17.16 7.30 4.45
CA LYS A 285 17.17 8.75 4.23
C LYS A 285 16.97 9.44 5.58
N PRO A 286 17.36 10.71 5.76
CA PRO A 286 17.09 11.43 7.00
C PRO A 286 15.62 11.41 7.42
N GLU A 287 14.73 11.39 6.45
CA GLU A 287 13.27 11.34 6.63
C GLU A 287 12.76 9.99 7.15
N CYS A 288 13.57 8.93 7.05
CA CYS A 288 13.23 7.61 7.64
C CYS A 288 13.19 7.65 9.17
N ASP A 289 13.69 8.72 9.77
CA ASP A 289 13.58 9.00 11.21
C ASP A 289 12.11 9.11 11.70
N MET A 290 11.17 9.38 10.79
CA MET A 290 9.74 9.37 11.05
C MET A 290 9.19 7.96 11.36
N CYS A 291 9.92 6.91 10.99
CA CYS A 291 9.53 5.53 11.24
C CYS A 291 10.20 5.04 12.54
N PRO A 292 9.55 4.18 13.31
CA PRO A 292 10.12 3.67 14.56
C PRO A 292 11.37 2.82 14.32
N SER A 293 12.33 2.91 15.25
CA SER A 293 13.58 2.14 15.22
C SER A 293 13.64 1.00 16.23
N SER A 294 12.64 0.85 17.11
CA SER A 294 12.55 -0.22 18.09
C SER A 294 11.14 -0.79 18.17
N ASN A 295 11.02 -2.04 18.59
CA ASN A 295 9.73 -2.72 18.72
C ASN A 295 8.81 -2.11 19.79
N GLU A 296 9.34 -1.35 20.73
CA GLU A 296 8.56 -0.82 21.87
C GLU A 296 7.60 0.31 21.50
N TYR A 297 7.86 1.03 20.38
CA TYR A 297 7.09 2.22 19.99
C TYR A 297 6.34 2.06 18.66
N VAL A 298 6.38 0.87 18.09
CA VAL A 298 6.22 0.66 16.65
C VAL A 298 4.78 0.53 16.21
N PHE A 299 3.93 -0.07 17.04
CA PHE A 299 2.66 -0.59 16.52
C PHE A 299 1.48 -0.07 17.31
N VAL A 300 0.56 0.53 16.58
CA VAL A 300 -0.80 0.76 17.10
C VAL A 300 -1.59 -0.50 16.80
N LYS A 301 -2.01 -1.21 17.87
CA LYS A 301 -2.87 -2.40 17.72
C LYS A 301 -4.17 -2.03 17.04
N THR A 302 -4.60 -2.89 16.12
CA THR A 302 -5.91 -2.75 15.49
C THR A 302 -6.99 -3.09 16.52
N GLU A 303 -7.64 -2.06 17.04
CA GLU A 303 -8.74 -2.14 17.98
C GLU A 303 -9.90 -1.27 17.49
N GLU A 304 -11.10 -1.48 18.02
CA GLU A 304 -12.30 -0.73 17.64
C GLU A 304 -12.16 0.79 17.78
N LYS A 305 -11.35 1.27 18.73
CA LYS A 305 -11.06 2.70 18.92
C LYS A 305 -10.17 3.30 17.83
N VAL A 306 -9.44 2.46 17.08
CA VAL A 306 -8.45 2.86 16.07
C VAL A 306 -9.01 2.80 14.66
N ILE A 307 -10.01 1.94 14.44
CA ILE A 307 -10.63 1.75 13.13
C ILE A 307 -12.11 2.15 13.23
N LYS A 308 -12.52 3.10 12.40
CA LYS A 308 -13.91 3.58 12.31
C LYS A 308 -14.46 3.32 10.93
N PHE A 309 -15.74 2.97 10.85
CA PHE A 309 -16.48 2.95 9.60
C PHE A 309 -17.02 4.32 9.26
N TYR A 310 -16.99 4.67 8.00
CA TYR A 310 -17.68 5.85 7.48
C TYR A 310 -19.01 5.42 6.83
N LYS A 311 -20.11 5.96 7.33
CA LYS A 311 -21.47 5.62 6.87
C LYS A 311 -21.76 6.06 5.45
N GLU A 312 -21.04 7.07 4.94
CA GLU A 312 -21.31 7.71 3.64
C GLU A 312 -20.80 6.88 2.44
N VAL A 313 -20.12 5.76 2.70
CA VAL A 313 -19.45 4.96 1.66
C VAL A 313 -19.95 3.50 1.64
N GLN A 314 -21.05 3.23 2.32
CA GLN A 314 -21.68 1.89 2.34
C GLN A 314 -22.56 1.62 1.13
#